data_dbc134a8fef3f4683507e44f75ca5f07
#
_entry.id   dbc134a8fef3f4683507e44f75ca5f07
#
_cell.length_a   1.000
_cell.length_b   1.000
_cell.length_c   1.000
_cell.angle_alpha   90.00
_cell.angle_beta   90.00
_cell.angle_gamma   90.00
#
_symmetry.space_group_name_H-M   'P 1'
#
loop_
_entity.id
_entity.type
_entity.pdbx_description
1 polymer ?
#
loop_
_entity_poly.entity_id
_entity_poly.type
_entity_poly.pdbx_seq_one_letter_code
_entity_poly.pdbx_strand_id
1 'polypeptide(L)'
;MVYNFRKIEKKWQDYWKTNRTNSAEVDHNLPKYYVLDMFPYPSGSGLHVGHPLGYIASDIVSRYKRLKGFNVLHPMGFDSFGLPAEQYAIKTGRHPKETTEINIKRFKDQLDNLGLSYDWSREIKTSDSDYYKWTQWIFLKLYNSYFDKKTKKAKDISKLIIPSDIDSSKKDDYIDSKRLAYIDTIDVNWCEELGTVLANEEVIGGLSERGGFPVTKKPMRQWVMRITEYADRLLDDLDDLDWSESIKSSQRNWIGKSYGAEILFTVNSELGVNVFTTRPDTIYGATYLVLAPENSIVEKIVTDDQKNEIENYQKIAKSKSDLERQENQKIKTGVFT
;
A
#
# COMPACT_ATOMS: atom_id res chain seq x y z
N MET A 1 29.16 -41.50 20.97
CA MET A 1 27.96 -40.76 21.46
C MET A 1 27.18 -40.28 20.25
N VAL A 2 25.91 -40.61 20.15
CA VAL A 2 25.06 -40.05 19.10
C VAL A 2 24.74 -38.60 19.49
N TYR A 3 25.02 -37.64 18.62
CA TYR A 3 24.67 -36.22 18.79
C TYR A 3 23.15 -36.08 18.80
N ASN A 4 22.56 -35.80 19.97
CA ASN A 4 21.13 -35.63 20.14
C ASN A 4 20.75 -34.14 20.02
N PHE A 5 20.63 -33.65 18.79
CA PHE A 5 20.33 -32.26 18.50
C PHE A 5 19.00 -31.82 19.13
N ARG A 6 17.94 -32.62 19.10
CA ARG A 6 16.63 -32.27 19.66
C ARG A 6 16.70 -31.98 21.16
N LYS A 7 17.49 -32.76 21.91
CA LYS A 7 17.67 -32.47 23.36
C LYS A 7 18.46 -31.19 23.61
N ILE A 8 19.45 -30.93 22.76
CA ILE A 8 20.31 -29.75 22.87
C ILE A 8 19.52 -28.50 22.50
N GLU A 9 18.79 -28.52 21.39
CA GLU A 9 17.95 -27.41 20.93
C GLU A 9 16.90 -27.06 22.00
N LYS A 10 16.16 -28.04 22.49
CA LYS A 10 15.15 -27.84 23.55
C LYS A 10 15.74 -27.22 24.80
N LYS A 11 16.92 -27.72 25.26
CA LYS A 11 17.63 -27.14 26.42
C LYS A 11 17.90 -25.66 26.24
N TRP A 12 18.38 -25.26 25.06
CA TRP A 12 18.76 -23.87 24.83
C TRP A 12 17.56 -22.97 24.59
N GLN A 13 16.54 -23.42 23.91
CA GLN A 13 15.28 -22.69 23.77
C GLN A 13 14.63 -22.40 25.14
N ASP A 14 14.59 -23.39 26.03
CA ASP A 14 14.08 -23.22 27.40
C ASP A 14 14.95 -22.25 28.20
N TYR A 15 16.28 -22.32 28.05
CA TYR A 15 17.22 -21.40 28.70
C TYR A 15 16.98 -19.95 28.24
N TRP A 16 16.91 -19.71 26.93
CA TRP A 16 16.69 -18.37 26.37
C TRP A 16 15.35 -17.77 26.83
N LYS A 17 14.32 -18.58 26.84
CA LYS A 17 13.00 -18.16 27.29
C LYS A 17 12.97 -17.81 28.78
N THR A 18 13.54 -18.68 29.62
CA THR A 18 13.57 -18.49 31.07
C THR A 18 14.40 -17.27 31.48
N ASN A 19 15.56 -17.08 30.84
CA ASN A 19 16.47 -15.99 31.13
C ASN A 19 16.25 -14.72 30.35
N ARG A 20 15.22 -14.68 29.45
CA ARG A 20 14.91 -13.56 28.57
C ARG A 20 16.16 -13.03 27.83
N THR A 21 17.01 -13.92 27.33
CA THR A 21 18.32 -13.58 26.76
C THR A 21 18.25 -12.65 25.54
N ASN A 22 17.09 -12.57 24.89
CA ASN A 22 16.87 -11.75 23.70
C ASN A 22 16.14 -10.43 23.98
N SER A 23 15.76 -10.16 25.24
CA SER A 23 15.08 -8.91 25.61
C SER A 23 16.01 -7.72 25.51
N ALA A 24 15.53 -6.63 24.94
CA ALA A 24 16.23 -5.36 24.87
C ALA A 24 15.70 -4.44 25.97
N GLU A 25 16.57 -4.12 26.92
CA GLU A 25 16.29 -3.13 27.96
C GLU A 25 16.78 -1.74 27.52
N VAL A 26 16.23 -0.68 28.13
CA VAL A 26 16.72 0.68 27.87
C VAL A 26 18.07 0.86 28.54
N ASP A 27 19.14 0.72 27.77
CA ASP A 27 20.50 0.97 28.21
C ASP A 27 21.17 2.02 27.31
N HIS A 28 21.54 3.15 27.91
CA HIS A 28 22.19 4.26 27.20
C HIS A 28 23.71 4.09 27.06
N ASN A 29 24.31 3.11 27.76
CA ASN A 29 25.74 2.84 27.73
C ASN A 29 26.15 1.93 26.56
N LEU A 30 25.20 1.19 25.98
CA LEU A 30 25.44 0.31 24.86
C LEU A 30 24.99 0.95 23.55
N PRO A 31 25.73 0.76 22.47
CA PRO A 31 25.31 1.21 21.13
C PRO A 31 24.05 0.47 20.72
N LYS A 32 23.05 1.21 20.24
CA LYS A 32 21.76 0.65 19.82
C LYS A 32 21.86 0.01 18.45
N TYR A 33 21.13 -1.09 18.28
CA TYR A 33 20.91 -1.69 16.97
C TYR A 33 19.48 -2.20 16.85
N TYR A 34 18.79 -1.82 15.79
CA TYR A 34 17.42 -2.21 15.53
C TYR A 34 17.37 -3.16 14.32
N VAL A 35 16.83 -4.36 14.53
CA VAL A 35 16.60 -5.36 13.48
C VAL A 35 15.11 -5.47 13.28
N LEU A 36 14.63 -5.20 12.07
CA LEU A 36 13.22 -5.22 11.73
C LEU A 36 12.94 -6.28 10.68
N ASP A 37 12.00 -7.15 10.99
CA ASP A 37 11.41 -8.10 10.03
C ASP A 37 10.05 -7.65 9.57
N MET A 38 9.65 -8.09 8.38
CA MET A 38 8.25 -8.00 7.96
C MET A 38 7.43 -9.02 8.76
N PHE A 39 6.59 -8.53 9.66
CA PHE A 39 5.75 -9.39 10.49
C PHE A 39 4.63 -10.03 9.67
N PRO A 40 4.27 -11.31 9.98
CA PRO A 40 3.37 -12.08 9.15
C PRO A 40 1.90 -11.74 9.40
N TYR A 41 1.06 -12.03 8.39
CA TYR A 41 -0.37 -12.23 8.57
C TYR A 41 -0.63 -13.59 9.22
N PRO A 42 -1.32 -13.68 10.36
CA PRO A 42 -1.68 -14.95 10.98
C PRO A 42 -2.95 -15.56 10.31
N SER A 43 -2.95 -15.63 8.98
CA SER A 43 -4.14 -15.95 8.18
C SER A 43 -4.29 -17.42 7.82
N GLY A 44 -3.32 -18.25 8.17
CA GLY A 44 -3.30 -19.64 7.77
C GLY A 44 -3.03 -20.58 8.93
N SER A 45 -2.89 -21.84 8.57
CA SER A 45 -2.61 -22.92 9.55
C SER A 45 -1.16 -22.94 10.06
N GLY A 46 -0.39 -21.87 9.83
CA GLY A 46 0.99 -21.71 10.28
C GLY A 46 1.91 -21.09 9.24
N LEU A 47 3.20 -21.03 9.56
CA LEU A 47 4.25 -20.51 8.69
C LEU A 47 4.41 -21.40 7.43
N HIS A 48 4.68 -20.74 6.29
CA HIS A 48 5.20 -21.41 5.09
C HIS A 48 6.71 -21.16 4.97
N VAL A 49 7.39 -21.89 4.10
CA VAL A 49 8.85 -21.85 3.94
C VAL A 49 9.41 -20.48 3.55
N GLY A 50 8.61 -19.60 2.98
CA GLY A 50 9.00 -18.22 2.65
C GLY A 50 9.23 -17.33 3.88
N HIS A 51 8.54 -17.58 5.00
CA HIS A 51 8.74 -16.79 6.22
C HIS A 51 10.17 -16.95 6.79
N PRO A 52 10.68 -18.17 7.04
CA PRO A 52 12.03 -18.33 7.57
C PRO A 52 13.12 -17.75 6.69
N LEU A 53 12.91 -17.66 5.38
CA LEU A 53 13.92 -17.16 4.44
C LEU A 53 14.44 -15.77 4.82
N GLY A 54 13.54 -14.83 5.14
CA GLY A 54 13.93 -13.50 5.62
C GLY A 54 14.37 -13.52 7.09
N TYR A 55 13.61 -14.20 7.94
CA TYR A 55 13.81 -14.21 9.39
C TYR A 55 15.13 -14.80 9.86
N ILE A 56 15.65 -15.80 9.13
CA ILE A 56 16.97 -16.40 9.44
C ILE A 56 18.08 -15.37 9.19
N ALA A 57 18.00 -14.61 8.10
CA ALA A 57 19.03 -13.62 7.77
C ALA A 57 19.10 -12.50 8.84
N SER A 58 17.96 -11.96 9.23
CA SER A 58 17.86 -10.93 10.28
C SER A 58 18.26 -11.47 11.66
N ASP A 59 17.91 -12.73 11.97
CA ASP A 59 18.32 -13.38 13.21
C ASP A 59 19.85 -13.53 13.32
N ILE A 60 20.51 -13.91 12.23
CA ILE A 60 21.98 -14.00 12.16
C ILE A 60 22.59 -12.63 12.46
N VAL A 61 22.09 -11.56 11.84
CA VAL A 61 22.56 -10.19 12.08
C VAL A 61 22.31 -9.78 13.53
N SER A 62 21.13 -10.07 14.06
CA SER A 62 20.74 -9.78 15.44
C SER A 62 21.71 -10.43 16.44
N ARG A 63 21.99 -11.72 16.29
CA ARG A 63 22.95 -12.47 17.14
C ARG A 63 24.37 -11.93 17.01
N TYR A 64 24.82 -11.68 15.79
CA TYR A 64 26.14 -11.09 15.54
C TYR A 64 26.30 -9.74 16.25
N LYS A 65 25.31 -8.87 16.16
CA LYS A 65 25.37 -7.55 16.81
C LYS A 65 25.35 -7.67 18.34
N ARG A 66 24.57 -8.58 18.92
CA ARG A 66 24.63 -8.86 20.38
C ARG A 66 26.02 -9.32 20.81
N LEU A 67 26.64 -10.23 20.06
CA LEU A 67 28.00 -10.69 20.34
C LEU A 67 29.05 -9.56 20.22
N LYS A 68 28.76 -8.53 19.43
CA LYS A 68 29.60 -7.32 19.31
C LYS A 68 29.33 -6.28 20.42
N GLY A 69 28.45 -6.56 21.37
CA GLY A 69 28.16 -5.69 22.49
C GLY A 69 27.11 -4.60 22.18
N PHE A 70 26.32 -4.75 21.15
CA PHE A 70 25.19 -3.85 20.88
C PHE A 70 23.96 -4.23 21.72
N ASN A 71 23.21 -3.21 22.15
CA ASN A 71 21.86 -3.40 22.65
C ASN A 71 20.91 -3.56 21.44
N VAL A 72 20.51 -4.80 21.18
CA VAL A 72 19.76 -5.15 19.96
C VAL A 72 18.28 -5.30 20.26
N LEU A 73 17.46 -4.45 19.65
CA LEU A 73 16.01 -4.63 19.58
C LEU A 73 15.65 -5.42 18.31
N HIS A 74 15.16 -6.64 18.49
CA HIS A 74 14.66 -7.52 17.42
C HIS A 74 13.23 -7.94 17.74
N PRO A 75 12.24 -7.08 17.50
CA PRO A 75 10.84 -7.34 17.81
C PRO A 75 10.20 -8.23 16.76
N MET A 76 9.06 -8.82 17.11
CA MET A 76 8.15 -9.50 16.22
C MET A 76 6.71 -9.11 16.55
N GLY A 77 5.82 -9.29 15.61
CA GLY A 77 4.41 -9.00 15.78
C GLY A 77 3.57 -9.69 14.70
N PHE A 78 2.29 -9.29 14.64
CA PHE A 78 1.34 -9.90 13.73
C PHE A 78 0.46 -8.82 13.09
N ASP A 79 0.38 -8.82 11.78
CA ASP A 79 -0.61 -8.04 11.05
C ASP A 79 -1.93 -8.81 11.11
N SER A 80 -2.76 -8.46 12.08
CA SER A 80 -3.86 -9.29 12.55
C SER A 80 -5.24 -8.83 12.09
N PHE A 81 -5.33 -7.76 11.30
CA PHE A 81 -6.52 -7.46 10.50
C PHE A 81 -6.42 -8.14 9.13
N GLY A 82 -7.56 -8.37 8.47
CA GLY A 82 -7.54 -8.75 7.08
C GLY A 82 -8.66 -9.70 6.64
N LEU A 83 -8.92 -9.66 5.34
CA LEU A 83 -9.93 -10.45 4.65
C LEU A 83 -9.91 -11.96 4.95
N PRO A 84 -8.74 -12.62 5.09
CA PRO A 84 -8.72 -14.06 5.40
C PRO A 84 -9.42 -14.46 6.70
N ALA A 85 -9.23 -13.68 7.76
CA ALA A 85 -9.86 -13.93 9.04
C ALA A 85 -11.37 -13.65 8.97
N GLU A 86 -11.77 -12.61 8.24
CA GLU A 86 -13.17 -12.24 8.02
C GLU A 86 -13.91 -13.30 7.19
N GLN A 87 -13.33 -13.77 6.10
CA GLN A 87 -13.90 -14.85 5.27
C GLN A 87 -14.01 -16.16 6.02
N TYR A 88 -13.04 -16.47 6.87
CA TYR A 88 -13.13 -17.65 7.73
C TYR A 88 -14.26 -17.52 8.76
N ALA A 89 -14.47 -16.33 9.31
CA ALA A 89 -15.56 -16.05 10.23
C ALA A 89 -16.93 -16.23 9.56
N ILE A 90 -17.10 -15.74 8.34
CA ILE A 90 -18.33 -15.92 7.55
C ILE A 90 -18.61 -17.41 7.32
N LYS A 91 -17.58 -18.18 6.94
CA LYS A 91 -17.71 -19.62 6.69
C LYS A 91 -18.04 -20.46 7.91
N THR A 92 -17.50 -20.10 9.07
CA THR A 92 -17.54 -20.94 10.27
C THR A 92 -18.43 -20.42 11.38
N GLY A 93 -18.91 -19.19 11.29
CA GLY A 93 -19.63 -18.49 12.35
C GLY A 93 -18.76 -18.13 13.57
N ARG A 94 -17.43 -18.27 13.48
CA ARG A 94 -16.51 -17.93 14.57
C ARG A 94 -16.06 -16.48 14.45
N HIS A 95 -15.98 -15.78 15.59
CA HIS A 95 -15.50 -14.41 15.59
C HIS A 95 -14.04 -14.32 15.11
N PRO A 96 -13.67 -13.37 14.20
CA PRO A 96 -12.33 -13.24 13.64
C PRO A 96 -11.23 -13.19 14.70
N LYS A 97 -11.46 -12.52 15.82
CA LYS A 97 -10.51 -12.39 16.93
C LYS A 97 -10.07 -13.76 17.48
N GLU A 98 -11.02 -14.69 17.69
CA GLU A 98 -10.71 -16.01 18.25
C GLU A 98 -9.81 -16.82 17.32
N THR A 99 -10.12 -16.82 16.03
CA THR A 99 -9.32 -17.50 15.02
C THR A 99 -7.93 -16.88 14.91
N THR A 100 -7.85 -15.56 14.92
CA THR A 100 -6.59 -14.81 14.86
C THR A 100 -5.69 -15.14 16.06
N GLU A 101 -6.23 -15.19 17.27
CA GLU A 101 -5.47 -15.55 18.48
C GLU A 101 -4.93 -16.98 18.43
N ILE A 102 -5.73 -17.94 17.94
CA ILE A 102 -5.28 -19.33 17.76
C ILE A 102 -4.13 -19.40 16.74
N ASN A 103 -4.26 -18.70 15.64
CA ASN A 103 -3.24 -18.67 14.60
C ASN A 103 -1.96 -17.98 15.09
N ILE A 104 -2.05 -16.85 15.77
CA ILE A 104 -0.91 -16.14 16.37
C ILE A 104 -0.14 -17.07 17.30
N LYS A 105 -0.84 -17.78 18.19
CA LYS A 105 -0.20 -18.74 19.08
C LYS A 105 0.59 -19.79 18.30
N ARG A 106 0.00 -20.34 17.24
CA ARG A 106 0.64 -21.36 16.40
C ARG A 106 1.87 -20.81 15.68
N PHE A 107 1.77 -19.61 15.10
CA PHE A 107 2.91 -18.94 14.45
C PHE A 107 4.06 -18.73 15.45
N LYS A 108 3.72 -18.26 16.66
CA LYS A 108 4.71 -18.04 17.72
C LYS A 108 5.38 -19.32 18.15
N ASP A 109 4.61 -20.41 18.36
CA ASP A 109 5.16 -21.72 18.70
C ASP A 109 6.11 -22.24 17.59
N GLN A 110 5.80 -21.99 16.32
CA GLN A 110 6.66 -22.38 15.20
C GLN A 110 7.94 -21.54 15.14
N LEU A 111 7.85 -20.19 15.35
CA LEU A 111 9.02 -19.31 15.38
C LEU A 111 9.93 -19.64 16.57
N ASP A 112 9.37 -19.98 17.73
CA ASP A 112 10.12 -20.43 18.90
C ASP A 112 10.84 -21.76 18.62
N ASN A 113 10.18 -22.67 17.91
CA ASN A 113 10.81 -23.97 17.53
C ASN A 113 11.94 -23.81 16.52
N LEU A 114 11.91 -22.78 15.67
CA LEU A 114 13.05 -22.42 14.80
C LEU A 114 14.21 -21.83 15.61
N GLY A 115 13.97 -21.44 16.86
CA GLY A 115 14.98 -20.91 17.75
C GLY A 115 15.43 -19.48 17.41
N LEU A 116 14.57 -18.69 16.79
CA LEU A 116 14.86 -17.30 16.43
C LEU A 116 14.94 -16.40 17.67
N SER A 117 15.76 -15.36 17.62
CA SER A 117 16.11 -14.52 18.78
C SER A 117 15.22 -13.28 18.91
N TYR A 118 13.90 -13.45 18.75
CA TYR A 118 12.95 -12.37 18.93
C TYR A 118 12.77 -11.96 20.39
N ASP A 119 12.56 -10.65 20.59
CA ASP A 119 12.13 -10.09 21.86
C ASP A 119 10.60 -10.10 21.96
N TRP A 120 10.04 -11.19 22.47
CA TRP A 120 8.59 -11.34 22.63
C TRP A 120 7.97 -10.38 23.66
N SER A 121 8.78 -9.69 24.47
CA SER A 121 8.27 -8.62 25.35
C SER A 121 7.82 -7.38 24.57
N ARG A 122 8.26 -7.28 23.31
CA ARG A 122 7.92 -6.23 22.36
C ARG A 122 6.96 -6.71 21.25
N GLU A 123 6.26 -7.82 21.49
CA GLU A 123 5.24 -8.33 20.58
C GLU A 123 4.13 -7.31 20.36
N ILE A 124 3.73 -7.11 19.12
CA ILE A 124 2.58 -6.28 18.73
C ILE A 124 1.56 -7.09 17.94
N LYS A 125 0.29 -6.68 18.05
CA LYS A 125 -0.80 -7.16 17.20
C LYS A 125 -1.54 -5.94 16.70
N THR A 126 -1.66 -5.78 15.40
CA THR A 126 -2.27 -4.58 14.81
C THR A 126 -3.75 -4.43 15.15
N SER A 127 -4.42 -5.53 15.52
CA SER A 127 -5.83 -5.55 15.95
C SER A 127 -6.04 -5.28 17.44
N ASP A 128 -5.00 -5.13 18.23
CA ASP A 128 -5.15 -4.74 19.64
C ASP A 128 -5.48 -3.25 19.75
N SER A 129 -6.40 -2.90 20.66
CA SER A 129 -6.84 -1.52 20.88
C SER A 129 -5.69 -0.58 21.27
N ASP A 130 -4.70 -1.11 22.00
CA ASP A 130 -3.50 -0.37 22.38
C ASP A 130 -2.58 -0.06 21.20
N TYR A 131 -2.69 -0.82 20.12
CA TYR A 131 -1.98 -0.56 18.87
C TYR A 131 -2.78 0.38 17.95
N TYR A 132 -4.01 -0.01 17.56
CA TYR A 132 -4.74 0.75 16.54
C TYR A 132 -5.22 2.12 17.00
N LYS A 133 -5.26 2.41 18.31
CA LYS A 133 -5.48 3.78 18.79
C LYS A 133 -4.46 4.77 18.21
N TRP A 134 -3.24 4.33 17.95
CA TRP A 134 -2.22 5.17 17.33
C TRP A 134 -2.44 5.36 15.84
N THR A 135 -2.93 4.34 15.14
CA THR A 135 -3.39 4.46 13.75
C THR A 135 -4.53 5.48 13.63
N GLN A 136 -5.50 5.42 14.54
CA GLN A 136 -6.59 6.39 14.61
C GLN A 136 -6.08 7.81 14.92
N TRP A 137 -5.12 7.93 15.84
CA TRP A 137 -4.50 9.21 16.16
C TRP A 137 -3.74 9.80 14.97
N ILE A 138 -3.00 9.00 14.23
CA ILE A 138 -2.31 9.42 13.00
C ILE A 138 -3.34 9.91 11.98
N PHE A 139 -4.43 9.17 11.78
CA PHE A 139 -5.52 9.58 10.89
C PHE A 139 -6.09 10.96 11.28
N LEU A 140 -6.37 11.18 12.56
CA LEU A 140 -6.86 12.46 13.04
C LEU A 140 -5.84 13.60 12.81
N LYS A 141 -4.54 13.31 12.93
CA LYS A 141 -3.49 14.28 12.58
C LYS A 141 -3.50 14.62 11.10
N LEU A 142 -3.66 13.65 10.21
CA LEU A 142 -3.78 13.89 8.78
C LEU A 142 -5.05 14.68 8.45
N TYR A 143 -6.18 14.32 9.03
CA TYR A 143 -7.45 15.02 8.85
C TYR A 143 -7.37 16.49 9.28
N ASN A 144 -6.69 16.78 10.40
CA ASN A 144 -6.50 18.13 10.92
C ASN A 144 -5.26 18.84 10.34
N SER A 145 -4.77 18.40 9.19
CA SER A 145 -3.59 19.00 8.55
C SER A 145 -3.81 19.26 7.07
N TYR A 146 -3.05 20.23 6.53
CA TYR A 146 -2.88 20.47 5.11
C TYR A 146 -1.40 20.46 4.75
N PHE A 147 -1.07 20.22 3.47
CA PHE A 147 0.30 20.29 2.98
C PHE A 147 0.68 21.73 2.62
N ASP A 148 1.67 22.29 3.31
CA ASP A 148 2.21 23.60 2.97
C ASP A 148 3.33 23.47 1.94
N LYS A 149 3.05 23.89 0.71
CA LYS A 149 3.98 23.82 -0.43
C LYS A 149 5.28 24.60 -0.21
N LYS A 150 5.25 25.69 0.58
CA LYS A 150 6.45 26.52 0.84
C LYS A 150 7.45 25.79 1.73
N THR A 151 6.96 25.13 2.77
CA THR A 151 7.80 24.41 3.73
C THR A 151 7.93 22.92 3.43
N LYS A 152 7.19 22.42 2.43
CA LYS A 152 7.07 21.00 2.07
C LYS A 152 6.72 20.11 3.29
N LYS A 153 5.86 20.59 4.19
CA LYS A 153 5.47 19.93 5.44
C LYS A 153 3.97 20.06 5.70
N ALA A 154 3.43 19.10 6.45
CA ALA A 154 2.10 19.23 7.01
C ALA A 154 2.05 20.37 8.05
N LYS A 155 0.98 21.15 8.02
CA LYS A 155 0.63 22.19 9.01
C LYS A 155 -0.79 21.96 9.50
N ASP A 156 -1.06 22.43 10.72
CA ASP A 156 -2.40 22.38 11.29
C ASP A 156 -3.39 23.13 10.41
N ILE A 157 -4.56 22.55 10.17
CA ILE A 157 -5.59 23.06 9.26
C ILE A 157 -6.09 24.46 9.68
N SER A 158 -6.05 24.78 10.96
CA SER A 158 -6.42 26.10 11.48
C SER A 158 -5.50 27.23 11.01
N LYS A 159 -4.29 26.87 10.50
CA LYS A 159 -3.32 27.82 9.94
C LYS A 159 -3.46 28.01 8.43
N LEU A 160 -4.44 27.34 7.82
CA LEU A 160 -4.70 27.48 6.40
C LEU A 160 -5.19 28.91 6.08
N ILE A 161 -4.50 29.56 5.16
CA ILE A 161 -4.92 30.88 4.67
C ILE A 161 -6.01 30.65 3.62
N ILE A 162 -7.21 31.12 3.89
CA ILE A 162 -8.33 31.07 2.96
C ILE A 162 -8.23 32.32 2.08
N PRO A 163 -8.19 32.17 0.73
CA PRO A 163 -8.22 33.33 -0.18
C PRO A 163 -9.45 34.20 0.03
N SER A 164 -9.29 35.51 -0.11
CA SER A 164 -10.34 36.48 0.14
C SER A 164 -11.49 36.46 -0.88
N ASP A 165 -11.27 35.86 -2.03
CA ASP A 165 -12.24 35.63 -3.11
C ASP A 165 -13.14 34.40 -2.90
N ILE A 166 -12.88 33.60 -1.86
CA ILE A 166 -13.73 32.46 -1.49
C ILE A 166 -14.97 32.98 -0.75
N ASP A 167 -16.14 32.70 -1.34
CA ASP A 167 -17.41 32.99 -0.68
C ASP A 167 -17.54 32.30 0.68
N SER A 168 -18.22 32.94 1.63
CA SER A 168 -18.39 32.47 2.99
C SER A 168 -19.07 31.05 3.04
N SER A 169 -20.00 30.79 2.12
CA SER A 169 -20.70 29.52 2.01
C SER A 169 -19.82 28.37 1.50
N LYS A 170 -18.67 28.68 0.86
CA LYS A 170 -17.72 27.70 0.29
C LYS A 170 -16.43 27.53 1.10
N LYS A 171 -16.33 28.20 2.25
CA LYS A 171 -15.12 28.13 3.07
C LYS A 171 -14.84 26.72 3.58
N ASP A 172 -15.86 26.01 4.03
CA ASP A 172 -15.70 24.66 4.55
C ASP A 172 -15.29 23.70 3.44
N ASP A 173 -15.88 23.81 2.27
CA ASP A 173 -15.49 23.01 1.09
C ASP A 173 -14.03 23.28 0.69
N TYR A 174 -13.61 24.55 0.75
CA TYR A 174 -12.22 24.92 0.47
C TYR A 174 -11.27 24.29 1.51
N ILE A 175 -11.61 24.38 2.80
CA ILE A 175 -10.81 23.75 3.87
C ILE A 175 -10.71 22.25 3.65
N ASP A 176 -11.81 21.56 3.39
CA ASP A 176 -11.85 20.12 3.14
C ASP A 176 -11.07 19.72 1.89
N SER A 177 -11.07 20.59 0.85
CA SER A 177 -10.25 20.39 -0.35
C SER A 177 -8.74 20.43 -0.08
N LYS A 178 -8.29 20.92 1.09
CA LYS A 178 -6.88 21.02 1.46
C LYS A 178 -6.45 20.00 2.51
N ARG A 179 -7.39 19.34 3.19
CA ARG A 179 -7.08 18.32 4.20
C ARG A 179 -6.27 17.16 3.60
N LEU A 180 -5.32 16.64 4.38
CA LEU A 180 -4.53 15.48 3.97
C LEU A 180 -5.32 14.16 4.00
N ALA A 181 -6.38 14.08 4.78
CA ALA A 181 -7.39 13.03 4.70
C ALA A 181 -8.76 13.67 4.45
N TYR A 182 -9.50 13.16 3.48
CA TYR A 182 -10.79 13.70 3.05
C TYR A 182 -11.70 12.60 2.53
N ILE A 183 -12.98 12.90 2.38
CA ILE A 183 -13.95 11.97 1.81
C ILE A 183 -14.16 12.33 0.35
N ASP A 184 -14.14 11.31 -0.52
CA ASP A 184 -14.46 11.46 -1.93
C ASP A 184 -15.21 10.23 -2.46
N THR A 185 -15.84 10.37 -3.59
CA THR A 185 -16.43 9.24 -4.33
C THR A 185 -15.45 8.80 -5.40
N ILE A 186 -14.86 7.63 -5.19
CA ILE A 186 -13.85 7.06 -6.09
C ILE A 186 -14.31 5.70 -6.61
N ASP A 187 -13.86 5.34 -7.80
CA ASP A 187 -14.11 4.02 -8.35
C ASP A 187 -13.22 2.99 -7.65
N VAL A 188 -13.87 2.03 -6.99
CA VAL A 188 -13.21 0.95 -6.26
C VAL A 188 -13.45 -0.40 -6.94
N ASN A 189 -12.55 -1.35 -6.71
CA ASN A 189 -12.73 -2.73 -7.17
C ASN A 189 -13.65 -3.46 -6.17
N TRP A 190 -14.92 -3.56 -6.51
CA TRP A 190 -15.93 -4.22 -5.67
C TRP A 190 -16.09 -5.69 -6.05
N CYS A 191 -16.02 -6.57 -5.06
CA CYS A 191 -16.34 -7.99 -5.22
C CYS A 191 -17.58 -8.31 -4.39
N GLU A 192 -18.68 -8.64 -5.06
CA GLU A 192 -19.98 -8.91 -4.42
C GLU A 192 -19.93 -10.14 -3.53
N GLU A 193 -19.29 -11.22 -4.02
CA GLU A 193 -19.20 -12.50 -3.32
C GLU A 193 -18.32 -12.44 -2.06
N LEU A 194 -17.30 -11.58 -2.08
CA LEU A 194 -16.46 -11.33 -0.90
C LEU A 194 -17.04 -10.24 0.00
N GLY A 195 -17.99 -9.44 -0.51
CA GLY A 195 -18.62 -8.34 0.20
C GLY A 195 -17.64 -7.21 0.59
N THR A 196 -16.59 -6.99 -0.22
CA THR A 196 -15.53 -6.03 0.11
C THR A 196 -14.91 -5.37 -1.11
N VAL A 197 -14.18 -4.28 -0.85
CA VAL A 197 -13.31 -3.60 -1.81
C VAL A 197 -11.95 -4.29 -1.83
N LEU A 198 -11.42 -4.51 -3.04
CA LEU A 198 -10.11 -5.14 -3.25
C LEU A 198 -9.09 -4.11 -3.74
N ALA A 199 -7.84 -4.28 -3.31
CA ALA A 199 -6.71 -3.55 -3.87
C ALA A 199 -6.46 -3.97 -5.34
N ASN A 200 -5.73 -3.13 -6.09
CA ASN A 200 -5.47 -3.44 -7.50
C ASN A 200 -4.69 -4.76 -7.67
N GLU A 201 -3.79 -5.06 -6.72
CA GLU A 201 -2.97 -6.27 -6.70
C GLU A 201 -3.78 -7.55 -6.41
N GLU A 202 -4.96 -7.40 -5.82
CA GLU A 202 -5.88 -8.51 -5.51
C GLU A 202 -6.85 -8.84 -6.66
N VAL A 203 -6.72 -8.14 -7.80
CA VAL A 203 -7.56 -8.33 -8.99
C VAL A 203 -6.71 -8.79 -10.16
N ILE A 204 -6.96 -10.00 -10.65
CA ILE A 204 -6.23 -10.63 -11.76
C ILE A 204 -7.23 -11.03 -12.84
N GLY A 205 -7.10 -10.47 -14.04
CA GLY A 205 -8.01 -10.78 -15.15
C GLY A 205 -9.47 -10.43 -14.87
N GLY A 206 -9.75 -9.40 -14.07
CA GLY A 206 -11.12 -9.02 -13.68
C GLY A 206 -11.74 -9.90 -12.59
N LEU A 207 -10.94 -10.82 -12.02
CA LEU A 207 -11.37 -11.73 -10.96
C LEU A 207 -10.58 -11.46 -9.67
N SER A 208 -11.18 -11.74 -8.53
CA SER A 208 -10.49 -11.69 -7.25
C SER A 208 -9.42 -12.79 -7.17
N GLU A 209 -8.21 -12.47 -6.68
CA GLU A 209 -7.15 -13.44 -6.41
C GLU A 209 -7.65 -14.57 -5.50
N ARG A 210 -8.48 -14.23 -4.52
CA ARG A 210 -9.11 -15.18 -3.62
C ARG A 210 -10.49 -15.57 -4.14
N GLY A 211 -10.65 -16.83 -4.47
CA GLY A 211 -11.94 -17.42 -4.88
C GLY A 211 -12.27 -17.27 -6.36
N GLY A 212 -11.56 -16.44 -7.11
CA GLY A 212 -11.79 -16.26 -8.55
C GLY A 212 -13.15 -15.64 -8.89
N PHE A 213 -13.67 -14.77 -8.03
CA PHE A 213 -14.98 -14.15 -8.18
C PHE A 213 -14.90 -12.89 -9.05
N PRO A 214 -15.95 -12.56 -9.81
CA PRO A 214 -16.01 -11.36 -10.61
C PRO A 214 -15.81 -10.08 -9.78
N VAL A 215 -15.02 -9.15 -10.31
CA VAL A 215 -14.77 -7.83 -9.71
C VAL A 215 -15.25 -6.76 -10.65
N THR A 216 -15.98 -5.78 -10.12
CA THR A 216 -16.52 -4.65 -10.89
C THR A 216 -16.04 -3.33 -10.33
N LYS A 217 -15.82 -2.34 -11.20
CA LYS A 217 -15.60 -0.96 -10.76
C LYS A 217 -16.92 -0.37 -10.30
N LYS A 218 -16.92 0.18 -9.08
CA LYS A 218 -18.11 0.77 -8.47
C LYS A 218 -17.74 2.09 -7.78
N PRO A 219 -18.42 3.19 -8.08
CA PRO A 219 -18.22 4.43 -7.36
C PRO A 219 -18.68 4.27 -5.90
N MET A 220 -17.79 4.52 -4.96
CA MET A 220 -18.08 4.43 -3.53
C MET A 220 -17.48 5.62 -2.78
N ARG A 221 -18.23 6.10 -1.79
CA ARG A 221 -17.75 7.13 -0.88
C ARG A 221 -16.72 6.53 0.06
N GLN A 222 -15.47 7.03 -0.03
CA GLN A 222 -14.33 6.49 0.69
C GLN A 222 -13.53 7.59 1.36
N TRP A 223 -12.79 7.23 2.42
CA TRP A 223 -11.71 8.06 2.91
C TRP A 223 -10.51 7.97 1.96
N VAL A 224 -10.00 9.13 1.59
CA VAL A 224 -8.84 9.26 0.69
C VAL A 224 -7.75 10.07 1.39
N MET A 225 -6.48 9.68 1.19
CA MET A 225 -5.32 10.41 1.68
C MET A 225 -4.58 11.06 0.51
N ARG A 226 -4.19 12.35 0.66
CA ARG A 226 -3.42 13.11 -0.37
C ARG A 226 -1.95 12.74 -0.35
N ILE A 227 -1.63 11.47 -0.58
CA ILE A 227 -0.24 10.99 -0.58
C ILE A 227 0.60 11.63 -1.68
N THR A 228 0.00 12.02 -2.80
CA THR A 228 0.67 12.62 -3.95
C THR A 228 1.27 14.00 -3.66
N GLU A 229 0.80 14.72 -2.64
CA GLU A 229 1.42 15.98 -2.21
C GLU A 229 2.85 15.79 -1.68
N TYR A 230 3.22 14.57 -1.29
CA TYR A 230 4.56 14.20 -0.82
C TYR A 230 5.44 13.54 -1.89
N ALA A 231 4.96 13.36 -3.11
CA ALA A 231 5.68 12.64 -4.15
C ALA A 231 7.06 13.25 -4.45
N ASP A 232 7.12 14.58 -4.64
CA ASP A 232 8.41 15.28 -4.89
C ASP A 232 9.36 15.14 -3.71
N ARG A 233 8.86 15.28 -2.48
CA ARG A 233 9.66 15.16 -1.28
C ARG A 233 10.20 13.75 -1.10
N LEU A 234 9.39 12.73 -1.35
CA LEU A 234 9.84 11.33 -1.29
C LEU A 234 10.97 11.06 -2.29
N LEU A 235 10.93 11.67 -3.47
CA LEU A 235 12.04 11.56 -4.44
C LEU A 235 13.30 12.27 -3.95
N ASP A 236 13.17 13.49 -3.45
CA ASP A 236 14.29 14.30 -2.94
C ASP A 236 14.97 13.56 -1.76
N ASP A 237 14.17 13.04 -0.80
CA ASP A 237 14.65 12.38 0.41
C ASP A 237 15.35 11.02 0.14
N LEU A 238 15.18 10.41 -1.05
CA LEU A 238 15.90 9.18 -1.44
C LEU A 238 17.40 9.36 -1.53
N ASP A 239 17.86 10.55 -1.87
CA ASP A 239 19.29 10.82 -2.06
C ASP A 239 20.06 10.78 -0.73
N ASP A 240 19.39 11.10 0.37
CA ASP A 240 19.95 11.09 1.73
C ASP A 240 20.01 9.68 2.37
N LEU A 241 19.43 8.66 1.73
CA LEU A 241 19.37 7.31 2.28
C LEU A 241 20.61 6.47 1.89
N ASP A 242 21.16 5.75 2.85
CA ASP A 242 22.20 4.73 2.64
C ASP A 242 21.59 3.41 2.14
N TRP A 243 20.93 3.47 0.97
CA TRP A 243 20.30 2.34 0.31
C TRP A 243 20.98 2.01 -1.01
N SER A 244 20.83 0.77 -1.47
CA SER A 244 21.35 0.40 -2.80
C SER A 244 20.64 1.18 -3.91
N GLU A 245 21.38 1.49 -5.00
CA GLU A 245 20.79 2.21 -6.13
C GLU A 245 19.66 1.43 -6.81
N SER A 246 19.66 0.11 -6.74
CA SER A 246 18.56 -0.72 -7.24
C SER A 246 17.23 -0.39 -6.54
N ILE A 247 17.25 -0.28 -5.20
CA ILE A 247 16.07 0.06 -4.41
C ILE A 247 15.63 1.49 -4.69
N LYS A 248 16.58 2.45 -4.69
CA LYS A 248 16.28 3.86 -4.99
C LYS A 248 15.68 4.01 -6.40
N SER A 249 16.23 3.34 -7.39
CA SER A 249 15.72 3.36 -8.77
C SER A 249 14.30 2.77 -8.86
N SER A 250 14.03 1.67 -8.16
CA SER A 250 12.68 1.10 -8.13
C SER A 250 11.67 2.08 -7.56
N GLN A 251 12.00 2.81 -6.50
CA GLN A 251 11.10 3.80 -5.90
C GLN A 251 10.94 5.04 -6.78
N ARG A 252 12.02 5.52 -7.43
CA ARG A 252 11.92 6.62 -8.41
C ARG A 252 11.00 6.25 -9.56
N ASN A 253 11.14 5.04 -10.09
CA ASN A 253 10.30 4.54 -11.17
C ASN A 253 8.83 4.36 -10.75
N TRP A 254 8.58 3.93 -9.50
CA TRP A 254 7.22 3.80 -8.95
C TRP A 254 6.52 5.15 -8.86
N ILE A 255 7.20 6.19 -8.36
CA ILE A 255 6.66 7.56 -8.30
C ILE A 255 6.48 8.12 -9.70
N GLY A 256 7.39 7.81 -10.62
CA GLY A 256 7.24 8.08 -12.05
C GLY A 256 7.20 9.56 -12.42
N LYS A 257 7.98 10.43 -11.73
CA LYS A 257 8.05 11.85 -12.07
C LYS A 257 8.53 12.03 -13.51
N SER A 258 7.76 12.75 -14.29
CA SER A 258 8.07 13.07 -15.68
C SER A 258 7.98 14.58 -15.93
N TYR A 259 8.73 15.04 -16.91
CA TYR A 259 8.72 16.42 -17.39
C TYR A 259 8.23 16.45 -18.82
N GLY A 260 7.39 17.44 -19.14
CA GLY A 260 6.82 17.56 -20.48
C GLY A 260 6.05 18.86 -20.65
N ALA A 261 5.24 18.90 -21.68
CA ALA A 261 4.39 20.03 -22.01
C ALA A 261 2.92 19.61 -22.09
N GLU A 262 2.04 20.48 -21.65
CA GLU A 262 0.61 20.38 -21.92
C GLU A 262 0.31 21.04 -23.26
N ILE A 263 -0.42 20.35 -24.11
CA ILE A 263 -0.78 20.81 -25.44
C ILE A 263 -2.30 20.72 -25.58
N LEU A 264 -2.91 21.82 -25.99
CA LEU A 264 -4.33 21.88 -26.29
C LEU A 264 -4.56 21.56 -27.77
N PHE A 265 -5.18 20.42 -28.03
CA PHE A 265 -5.70 20.11 -29.37
C PHE A 265 -7.13 20.60 -29.49
N THR A 266 -7.49 21.19 -30.63
CA THR A 266 -8.84 21.63 -30.93
C THR A 266 -9.51 20.63 -31.87
N VAL A 267 -10.65 20.10 -31.47
CA VAL A 267 -11.48 19.21 -32.27
C VAL A 267 -12.67 20.02 -32.80
N ASN A 268 -12.85 20.07 -34.10
CA ASN A 268 -14.00 20.75 -34.76
C ASN A 268 -14.24 22.20 -34.29
N SER A 269 -13.19 22.94 -34.00
CA SER A 269 -13.19 24.36 -33.57
C SER A 269 -13.89 24.66 -32.22
N GLU A 270 -14.54 23.71 -31.56
CA GLU A 270 -15.35 23.95 -30.36
C GLU A 270 -14.91 23.12 -29.15
N LEU A 271 -14.30 21.96 -29.37
CA LEU A 271 -13.87 21.07 -28.32
C LEU A 271 -12.36 21.10 -28.14
N GLY A 272 -11.90 21.40 -26.91
CA GLY A 272 -10.49 21.34 -26.56
C GLY A 272 -10.15 20.04 -25.85
N VAL A 273 -9.05 19.40 -26.27
CA VAL A 273 -8.46 18.21 -25.63
C VAL A 273 -7.08 18.56 -25.13
N ASN A 274 -6.92 18.67 -23.82
CA ASN A 274 -5.60 18.81 -23.20
C ASN A 274 -4.89 17.47 -23.15
N VAL A 275 -3.66 17.42 -23.67
CA VAL A 275 -2.79 16.24 -23.59
C VAL A 275 -1.46 16.64 -22.97
N PHE A 276 -0.88 15.74 -22.18
CA PHE A 276 0.48 15.88 -21.68
C PHE A 276 1.41 15.01 -22.54
N THR A 277 2.55 15.57 -22.92
CA THR A 277 3.59 14.82 -23.63
C THR A 277 4.97 15.09 -23.05
N THR A 278 5.78 14.04 -22.90
CA THR A 278 7.21 14.15 -22.57
C THR A 278 8.09 14.45 -23.79
N ARG A 279 7.50 14.41 -24.98
CA ARG A 279 8.18 14.64 -26.28
C ARG A 279 7.46 15.70 -27.13
N PRO A 280 7.41 16.96 -26.66
CA PRO A 280 6.77 18.03 -27.43
C PRO A 280 7.45 18.29 -28.77
N ASP A 281 8.73 17.93 -28.91
CA ASP A 281 9.51 18.02 -30.12
C ASP A 281 8.96 17.17 -31.29
N THR A 282 8.19 16.12 -30.98
CA THR A 282 7.61 15.21 -31.97
C THR A 282 6.19 15.58 -32.42
N ILE A 283 5.62 16.66 -31.91
CA ILE A 283 4.22 17.02 -32.11
C ILE A 283 3.83 17.16 -33.59
N TYR A 284 4.72 17.67 -34.42
CA TYR A 284 4.47 17.83 -35.84
C TYR A 284 4.40 16.51 -36.65
N GLY A 285 4.78 15.40 -36.02
CA GLY A 285 4.65 14.06 -36.57
C GLY A 285 3.36 13.34 -36.13
N ALA A 286 2.53 13.97 -35.29
CA ALA A 286 1.29 13.37 -34.82
C ALA A 286 0.26 13.30 -35.96
N THR A 287 -0.25 12.09 -36.24
CA THR A 287 -1.25 11.83 -37.26
C THR A 287 -2.63 11.49 -36.69
N TYR A 288 -2.70 11.18 -35.40
CA TYR A 288 -3.95 10.91 -34.67
C TYR A 288 -3.76 11.20 -33.18
N LEU A 289 -4.88 11.43 -32.49
CA LEU A 289 -4.95 11.62 -31.06
C LEU A 289 -5.66 10.43 -30.42
N VAL A 290 -5.07 9.85 -29.37
CA VAL A 290 -5.66 8.71 -28.65
C VAL A 290 -6.30 9.22 -27.37
N LEU A 291 -7.55 8.83 -27.15
CA LEU A 291 -8.29 9.11 -25.92
C LEU A 291 -8.54 7.81 -25.14
N ALA A 292 -8.57 7.91 -23.82
CA ALA A 292 -9.07 6.82 -23.01
C ALA A 292 -10.55 6.57 -23.34
N PRO A 293 -11.00 5.30 -23.44
CA PRO A 293 -12.39 5.01 -23.82
C PRO A 293 -13.44 5.59 -22.86
N GLU A 294 -13.05 5.86 -21.61
CA GLU A 294 -13.90 6.48 -20.57
C GLU A 294 -13.91 8.02 -20.62
N ASN A 295 -13.12 8.63 -21.47
CA ASN A 295 -13.08 10.09 -21.58
C ASN A 295 -14.42 10.64 -22.06
N SER A 296 -14.97 11.62 -21.33
CA SER A 296 -16.28 12.22 -21.65
C SER A 296 -16.35 12.90 -23.02
N ILE A 297 -15.20 13.21 -23.60
CA ILE A 297 -15.13 13.78 -24.98
C ILE A 297 -15.50 12.73 -26.02
N VAL A 298 -15.26 11.43 -25.78
CA VAL A 298 -15.58 10.35 -26.70
C VAL A 298 -17.06 10.38 -27.08
N GLU A 299 -17.96 10.57 -26.12
CA GLU A 299 -19.40 10.66 -26.35
C GLU A 299 -19.79 11.86 -27.25
N LYS A 300 -18.98 12.90 -27.30
CA LYS A 300 -19.24 14.14 -28.06
C LYS A 300 -18.69 14.09 -29.48
N ILE A 301 -17.75 13.18 -29.76
CA ILE A 301 -17.08 13.09 -31.07
C ILE A 301 -17.40 11.81 -31.80
N VAL A 302 -18.08 10.84 -31.17
CA VAL A 302 -18.46 9.58 -31.79
C VAL A 302 -19.47 9.81 -32.90
N THR A 303 -19.24 9.14 -34.04
CA THR A 303 -20.20 9.12 -35.15
C THR A 303 -21.21 7.99 -34.96
N ASP A 304 -22.40 8.12 -35.56
CA ASP A 304 -23.48 7.11 -35.44
C ASP A 304 -23.02 5.72 -35.91
N ASP A 305 -22.20 5.65 -36.95
CA ASP A 305 -21.68 4.41 -37.52
C ASP A 305 -20.68 3.68 -36.54
N GLN A 306 -20.01 4.41 -35.70
CA GLN A 306 -18.95 3.88 -34.80
C GLN A 306 -19.46 3.64 -33.37
N LYS A 307 -20.64 4.12 -33.05
CA LYS A 307 -21.20 4.09 -31.70
C LYS A 307 -21.21 2.69 -31.07
N ASN A 308 -21.67 1.69 -31.81
CA ASN A 308 -21.76 0.32 -31.36
C ASN A 308 -20.37 -0.29 -31.06
N GLU A 309 -19.38 0.00 -31.90
CA GLU A 309 -18.03 -0.50 -31.74
C GLU A 309 -17.35 0.13 -30.51
N ILE A 310 -17.56 1.43 -30.32
CA ILE A 310 -17.03 2.17 -29.13
C ILE A 310 -17.67 1.67 -27.85
N GLU A 311 -19.01 1.49 -27.81
CA GLU A 311 -19.69 0.97 -26.62
C GLU A 311 -19.17 -0.44 -26.22
N ASN A 312 -18.95 -1.31 -27.22
CA ASN A 312 -18.38 -2.63 -26.99
C ASN A 312 -16.91 -2.53 -26.45
N TYR A 313 -16.11 -1.64 -27.05
CA TYR A 313 -14.74 -1.41 -26.60
C TYR A 313 -14.69 -0.85 -25.17
N GLN A 314 -15.57 0.08 -24.81
CA GLN A 314 -15.71 0.61 -23.46
C GLN A 314 -16.05 -0.48 -22.44
N LYS A 315 -16.94 -1.43 -22.79
CA LYS A 315 -17.24 -2.58 -21.90
C LYS A 315 -16.01 -3.45 -21.67
N ILE A 316 -15.25 -3.75 -22.71
CA ILE A 316 -13.99 -4.52 -22.61
C ILE A 316 -12.96 -3.75 -21.80
N ALA A 317 -12.82 -2.45 -22.01
CA ALA A 317 -11.87 -1.63 -21.27
C ALA A 317 -12.21 -1.53 -19.77
N LYS A 318 -13.49 -1.40 -19.44
CA LYS A 318 -13.96 -1.37 -18.03
C LYS A 318 -13.72 -2.67 -17.27
N SER A 319 -13.63 -3.81 -17.97
CA SER A 319 -13.35 -5.10 -17.32
C SER A 319 -11.87 -5.31 -16.99
N LYS A 320 -10.96 -4.47 -17.51
CA LYS A 320 -9.52 -4.57 -17.27
C LYS A 320 -9.12 -3.76 -16.03
N SER A 321 -8.25 -4.34 -15.21
CA SER A 321 -7.61 -3.61 -14.12
C SER A 321 -6.58 -2.58 -14.64
N ASP A 322 -6.24 -1.60 -13.82
CA ASP A 322 -5.23 -0.58 -14.18
C ASP A 322 -3.86 -1.22 -14.44
N LEU A 323 -3.53 -2.30 -13.70
CA LEU A 323 -2.30 -3.06 -13.89
C LEU A 323 -2.28 -3.76 -15.26
N GLU A 324 -3.38 -4.44 -15.64
CA GLU A 324 -3.49 -5.08 -16.95
C GLU A 324 -3.43 -4.10 -18.12
N ARG A 325 -3.94 -2.88 -17.91
CA ARG A 325 -3.82 -1.81 -18.92
C ARG A 325 -2.38 -1.34 -19.09
N GLN A 326 -1.57 -1.38 -18.03
CA GLN A 326 -0.15 -1.03 -18.06
C GLN A 326 0.72 -2.17 -18.61
N GLU A 327 0.46 -3.42 -18.21
CA GLU A 327 1.24 -4.60 -18.62
C GLU A 327 1.01 -4.98 -20.09
N ASN A 328 -0.19 -4.80 -20.62
CA ASN A 328 -0.55 -5.12 -22.01
C ASN A 328 -0.01 -4.12 -23.05
N GLN A 329 1.11 -3.44 -22.77
CA GLN A 329 1.72 -2.51 -23.72
C GLN A 329 2.18 -3.15 -25.05
N LYS A 330 2.31 -4.48 -25.10
CA LYS A 330 2.74 -5.21 -26.32
C LYS A 330 1.62 -5.34 -27.36
N ILE A 331 0.36 -5.42 -26.92
CA ILE A 331 -0.79 -5.55 -27.80
C ILE A 331 -1.56 -4.23 -27.75
N LYS A 332 -1.47 -3.46 -28.82
CA LYS A 332 -2.22 -2.21 -28.95
C LYS A 332 -3.61 -2.52 -29.50
N THR A 333 -4.64 -2.07 -28.79
CA THR A 333 -6.05 -2.17 -29.22
C THR A 333 -6.66 -0.78 -29.18
N GLY A 334 -7.65 -0.54 -30.04
CA GLY A 334 -8.37 0.72 -30.11
C GLY A 334 -9.44 0.65 -31.18
N VAL A 335 -10.34 1.62 -31.17
CA VAL A 335 -11.38 1.84 -32.17
C VAL A 335 -11.35 3.29 -32.62
N PHE A 336 -11.74 3.57 -33.83
CA PHE A 336 -11.84 4.94 -34.33
C PHE A 336 -13.13 5.60 -33.87
N THR A 337 -13.10 6.93 -33.77
CA THR A 337 -14.26 7.76 -33.40
C THR A 337 -14.66 8.63 -34.58
#